data_f1790d215a1387bb6c7282dd73b99ec0
#
_entry.id   f1790d215a1387bb6c7282dd73b99ec0
#
_cell.length_a   1.000
_cell.length_b   1.000
_cell.length_c   1.000
_cell.angle_alpha   90.00
_cell.angle_beta   90.00
_cell.angle_gamma   90.00
#
_symmetry.space_group_name_H-M   'P 1'
#
loop_
_entity.id
_entity.type
_entity.pdbx_description
1 polymer ?
#
loop_
_entity_poly.entity_id
_entity_poly.type
_entity_poly.pdbx_seq_one_letter_code
_entity_poly.pdbx_strand_id
1 'polypeptide(L)'
;LNFIPNLTGKTFLDIGSEEGYSVFNALIKGAIFAKGLNINEAKEYDFFPEHSRPEEITSRKRDDILNTQEFLIKEYSLQNKKNFKFEYENIYNLSNEKFDFVFCFGVLYHLKNPYLALENLYKVTNETLILETQGIKSDKYLNAKIEEKDGFVRHSSKSLVYLLKMVGFKKVNVLADAYDSSMKVMNIVIKAEKI
;
A
#
# COMPACT_ATOMS: atom_id res chain seq x y z
N LEU A 1 7.08 -3.51 -12.10
CA LEU A 1 6.92 -4.09 -10.76
C LEU A 1 7.09 -5.60 -10.83
N ASN A 2 8.30 -6.09 -10.56
CA ASN A 2 8.60 -7.53 -10.57
C ASN A 2 7.95 -8.32 -9.41
N PHE A 3 7.21 -7.61 -8.53
CA PHE A 3 6.54 -8.23 -7.38
C PHE A 3 5.12 -8.75 -7.69
N ILE A 4 4.53 -8.35 -8.83
CA ILE A 4 3.23 -8.88 -9.26
C ILE A 4 3.45 -10.21 -9.99
N PRO A 5 3.06 -11.34 -9.42
CA PRO A 5 3.16 -12.64 -10.09
C PRO A 5 2.10 -12.78 -11.19
N ASN A 6 1.97 -13.97 -11.76
CA ASN A 6 0.79 -14.32 -12.55
C ASN A 6 -0.44 -14.32 -11.63
N LEU A 7 -1.47 -13.54 -11.97
CA LEU A 7 -2.71 -13.37 -11.23
C LEU A 7 -3.93 -13.98 -11.95
N THR A 8 -3.71 -14.91 -12.87
CA THR A 8 -4.81 -15.57 -13.61
C THR A 8 -5.85 -16.14 -12.63
N GLY A 9 -7.10 -15.68 -12.77
CA GLY A 9 -8.21 -16.10 -11.92
C GLY A 9 -8.24 -15.48 -10.52
N LYS A 10 -7.37 -14.51 -10.22
CA LYS A 10 -7.26 -13.85 -8.91
C LYS A 10 -7.85 -12.45 -8.91
N THR A 11 -8.27 -12.01 -7.73
CA THR A 11 -8.66 -10.63 -7.45
C THR A 11 -7.49 -9.85 -6.84
N PHE A 12 -7.40 -8.56 -7.16
CA PHE A 12 -6.29 -7.70 -6.74
C PHE A 12 -6.79 -6.40 -6.11
N LEU A 13 -6.15 -5.98 -5.02
CA LEU A 13 -6.38 -4.70 -4.33
C LEU A 13 -5.06 -3.95 -4.19
N ASP A 14 -5.08 -2.64 -4.47
CA ASP A 14 -3.98 -1.72 -4.24
C ASP A 14 -4.40 -0.58 -3.29
N ILE A 15 -3.78 -0.53 -2.11
CA ILE A 15 -4.03 0.50 -1.09
C ILE A 15 -3.06 1.65 -1.31
N GLY A 16 -3.59 2.87 -1.49
CA GLY A 16 -2.81 4.04 -1.89
C GLY A 16 -2.42 3.96 -3.36
N SER A 17 -3.36 3.54 -4.19
CA SER A 17 -3.15 3.19 -5.61
C SER A 17 -2.74 4.39 -6.48
N GLU A 18 -3.04 5.61 -6.04
CA GLU A 18 -2.80 6.86 -6.78
C GLU A 18 -3.20 6.74 -8.26
N GLU A 19 -2.26 6.79 -9.20
CA GLU A 19 -2.49 6.73 -10.64
C GLU A 19 -2.95 5.36 -11.15
N GLY A 20 -2.97 4.33 -10.30
CA GLY A 20 -3.50 3.02 -10.64
C GLY A 20 -2.53 2.09 -11.39
N TYR A 21 -1.24 2.42 -11.42
CA TYR A 21 -0.23 1.63 -12.15
C TYR A 21 -0.24 0.15 -11.75
N SER A 22 -0.33 -0.15 -10.44
CA SER A 22 -0.39 -1.54 -9.96
C SER A 22 -1.70 -2.24 -10.36
N VAL A 23 -2.83 -1.52 -10.34
CA VAL A 23 -4.14 -2.02 -10.77
C VAL A 23 -4.09 -2.47 -12.24
N PHE A 24 -3.57 -1.61 -13.12
CA PHE A 24 -3.47 -1.95 -14.55
C PHE A 24 -2.49 -3.10 -14.81
N ASN A 25 -1.35 -3.12 -14.11
CA ASN A 25 -0.41 -4.24 -14.22
C ASN A 25 -1.01 -5.56 -13.71
N ALA A 26 -1.83 -5.54 -12.67
CA ALA A 26 -2.52 -6.73 -12.19
C ALA A 26 -3.46 -7.31 -13.26
N LEU A 27 -4.18 -6.45 -13.99
CA LEU A 27 -5.03 -6.87 -15.12
C LEU A 27 -4.21 -7.50 -16.26
N ILE A 28 -3.06 -6.90 -16.60
CA ILE A 28 -2.12 -7.45 -17.60
C ILE A 28 -1.59 -8.80 -17.16
N LYS A 29 -1.39 -9.01 -15.86
CA LYS A 29 -0.96 -10.28 -15.26
C LYS A 29 -2.10 -11.29 -15.06
N GLY A 30 -3.30 -11.01 -15.59
CA GLY A 30 -4.42 -11.92 -15.65
C GLY A 30 -5.41 -11.84 -14.49
N ALA A 31 -5.35 -10.79 -13.66
CA ALA A 31 -6.37 -10.59 -12.63
C ALA A 31 -7.77 -10.51 -13.25
N ILE A 32 -8.72 -11.21 -12.65
CA ILE A 32 -10.13 -11.19 -13.10
C ILE A 32 -10.82 -9.89 -12.65
N PHE A 33 -10.35 -9.30 -11.57
CA PHE A 33 -10.81 -8.02 -11.05
C PHE A 33 -9.68 -7.33 -10.29
N ALA A 34 -9.55 -6.00 -10.44
CA ALA A 34 -8.59 -5.19 -9.73
C ALA A 34 -9.23 -3.91 -9.19
N LYS A 35 -8.93 -3.57 -7.94
CA LYS A 35 -9.44 -2.38 -7.25
C LYS A 35 -8.26 -1.53 -6.76
N GLY A 36 -8.36 -0.23 -6.98
CA GLY A 36 -7.48 0.78 -6.38
C GLY A 36 -8.22 1.57 -5.33
N LEU A 37 -7.62 1.76 -4.17
CA LEU A 37 -8.15 2.60 -3.10
C LEU A 37 -7.26 3.81 -2.85
N ASN A 38 -7.89 4.97 -2.74
CA ASN A 38 -7.26 6.23 -2.38
C ASN A 38 -8.02 6.89 -1.21
N ILE A 39 -7.44 7.94 -0.65
CA ILE A 39 -8.11 8.82 0.31
C ILE A 39 -8.79 9.95 -0.45
N ASN A 40 -10.03 10.29 -0.08
CA ASN A 40 -10.83 11.28 -0.79
C ASN A 40 -10.45 12.72 -0.42
N GLU A 41 -10.27 13.01 0.86
CA GLU A 41 -10.11 14.37 1.38
C GLU A 41 -8.78 14.56 2.11
N ALA A 42 -8.24 15.78 2.06
CA ALA A 42 -6.99 16.15 2.72
C ALA A 42 -6.98 15.84 4.23
N LYS A 43 -8.13 16.06 4.89
CA LYS A 43 -8.30 15.79 6.32
C LYS A 43 -8.23 14.31 6.71
N GLU A 44 -8.38 13.41 5.75
CA GLU A 44 -8.30 11.97 5.96
C GLU A 44 -6.86 11.45 5.92
N TYR A 45 -5.90 12.29 5.47
CA TYR A 45 -4.49 11.96 5.57
C TYR A 45 -4.08 11.94 7.03
N ASP A 46 -3.44 10.87 7.45
CA ASP A 46 -3.03 10.65 8.84
C ASP A 46 -1.68 11.31 9.17
N PHE A 47 -1.53 12.57 8.73
CA PHE A 47 -0.33 13.35 9.05
C PHE A 47 -0.41 13.93 10.47
N PHE A 48 0.75 14.15 11.10
CA PHE A 48 0.82 14.99 12.26
C PHE A 48 0.39 16.43 11.89
N PRO A 49 -0.25 17.18 12.82
CA PRO A 49 -0.82 18.50 12.51
C PRO A 49 0.17 19.47 11.86
N GLU A 50 1.41 19.47 12.28
CA GLU A 50 2.48 20.32 11.74
C GLU A 50 2.96 19.92 10.34
N HIS A 51 2.62 18.74 9.90
CA HIS A 51 2.96 18.21 8.58
C HIS A 51 1.74 18.05 7.66
N SER A 52 0.56 18.57 8.09
CA SER A 52 -0.64 18.53 7.26
C SER A 52 -0.41 19.26 5.95
N ARG A 53 -0.80 18.63 4.84
CA ARG A 53 -0.69 19.25 3.52
C ARG A 53 -1.85 20.21 3.28
N PRO A 54 -1.61 21.40 2.69
CA PRO A 54 -2.68 22.30 2.29
C PRO A 54 -3.66 21.64 1.31
N GLU A 55 -4.95 21.98 1.39
CA GLU A 55 -5.98 21.44 0.49
C GLU A 55 -5.68 21.70 -1.00
N GLU A 56 -5.06 22.82 -1.33
CA GLU A 56 -4.63 23.13 -2.71
C GLU A 56 -3.66 22.09 -3.30
N ILE A 57 -2.75 21.55 -2.49
CA ILE A 57 -1.81 20.54 -2.96
C ILE A 57 -2.54 19.22 -3.23
N THR A 58 -3.53 18.90 -2.40
CA THR A 58 -4.29 17.64 -2.56
C THR A 58 -5.27 17.70 -3.72
N SER A 59 -5.89 18.86 -4.02
CA SER A 59 -6.78 19.02 -5.18
C SER A 59 -6.01 18.93 -6.50
N ARG A 60 -4.86 19.63 -6.62
CA ARG A 60 -3.99 19.53 -7.80
C ARG A 60 -3.49 18.09 -8.01
N LYS A 61 -3.06 17.43 -6.93
CA LYS A 61 -2.65 16.03 -7.01
C LYS A 61 -3.78 15.12 -7.50
N ARG A 62 -5.03 15.40 -7.13
CA ARG A 62 -6.19 14.62 -7.59
C ARG A 62 -6.39 14.75 -9.11
N ASP A 63 -6.34 15.95 -9.65
CA ASP A 63 -6.48 16.16 -11.09
C ASP A 63 -5.36 15.46 -11.88
N ASP A 64 -4.13 15.54 -11.39
CA ASP A 64 -2.98 14.83 -11.99
C ASP A 64 -3.17 13.31 -11.95
N ILE A 65 -3.67 12.77 -10.83
CA ILE A 65 -4.00 11.35 -10.70
C ILE A 65 -5.06 10.94 -11.71
N LEU A 66 -6.17 11.66 -11.81
CA LEU A 66 -7.26 11.34 -12.74
C LEU A 66 -6.79 11.41 -14.20
N ASN A 67 -6.06 12.46 -14.57
CA ASN A 67 -5.50 12.61 -15.93
C ASN A 67 -4.56 11.44 -16.27
N THR A 68 -3.72 11.03 -15.32
CA THR A 68 -2.81 9.91 -15.53
C THR A 68 -3.55 8.58 -15.61
N GLN A 69 -4.59 8.37 -14.80
CA GLN A 69 -5.46 7.19 -14.91
C GLN A 69 -6.14 7.09 -16.29
N GLU A 70 -6.71 8.20 -16.79
CA GLU A 70 -7.30 8.23 -18.12
C GLU A 70 -6.29 7.93 -19.23
N PHE A 71 -5.08 8.48 -19.13
CA PHE A 71 -3.98 8.18 -20.04
C PHE A 71 -3.64 6.68 -20.01
N LEU A 72 -3.44 6.10 -18.83
CA LEU A 72 -3.10 4.68 -18.68
C LEU A 72 -4.21 3.75 -19.16
N ILE A 73 -5.48 4.08 -18.91
CA ILE A 73 -6.63 3.34 -19.43
C ILE A 73 -6.57 3.27 -20.96
N LYS A 74 -6.22 4.37 -21.62
CA LYS A 74 -6.09 4.44 -23.07
C LYS A 74 -4.87 3.63 -23.55
N GLU A 75 -3.70 3.83 -22.96
CA GLU A 75 -2.47 3.15 -23.33
C GLU A 75 -2.57 1.62 -23.21
N TYR A 76 -3.23 1.14 -22.16
CA TYR A 76 -3.44 -0.29 -21.94
C TYR A 76 -4.69 -0.86 -22.63
N SER A 77 -5.37 -0.05 -23.46
CA SER A 77 -6.60 -0.44 -24.19
C SER A 77 -7.70 -1.02 -23.27
N LEU A 78 -7.88 -0.38 -22.12
CA LEU A 78 -8.82 -0.82 -21.08
C LEU A 78 -10.16 -0.09 -21.10
N GLN A 79 -10.44 0.79 -22.09
CA GLN A 79 -11.63 1.65 -22.15
C GLN A 79 -12.95 0.87 -22.09
N ASN A 80 -12.96 -0.35 -22.61
CA ASN A 80 -14.15 -1.24 -22.63
C ASN A 80 -14.11 -2.31 -21.51
N LYS A 81 -13.10 -2.29 -20.66
CA LYS A 81 -12.99 -3.24 -19.54
C LYS A 81 -13.83 -2.75 -18.35
N LYS A 82 -14.53 -3.67 -17.72
CA LYS A 82 -15.34 -3.42 -16.50
C LYS A 82 -14.82 -4.16 -15.29
N ASN A 83 -13.64 -4.73 -15.39
CA ASN A 83 -13.05 -5.55 -14.36
C ASN A 83 -12.01 -4.81 -13.49
N PHE A 84 -12.13 -3.50 -13.42
CA PHE A 84 -11.40 -2.69 -12.46
C PHE A 84 -12.25 -1.52 -11.97
N LYS A 85 -11.89 -0.97 -10.81
CA LYS A 85 -12.46 0.28 -10.28
C LYS A 85 -11.48 1.00 -9.37
N PHE A 86 -11.68 2.31 -9.22
CA PHE A 86 -11.05 3.14 -8.21
C PHE A 86 -12.10 3.65 -7.26
N GLU A 87 -11.82 3.55 -5.95
CA GLU A 87 -12.72 4.00 -4.89
C GLU A 87 -11.93 4.75 -3.81
N TYR A 88 -12.66 5.41 -2.93
CA TYR A 88 -12.10 6.14 -1.80
C TYR A 88 -12.51 5.45 -0.52
N GLU A 89 -11.53 4.88 0.18
CA GLU A 89 -11.70 4.26 1.49
C GLU A 89 -10.49 4.56 2.37
N ASN A 90 -10.72 4.78 3.66
CA ASN A 90 -9.65 4.93 4.63
C ASN A 90 -9.18 3.55 5.10
N ILE A 91 -7.85 3.33 5.15
CA ILE A 91 -7.25 2.06 5.57
C ILE A 91 -7.68 1.62 6.98
N TYR A 92 -8.09 2.57 7.84
CA TYR A 92 -8.61 2.26 9.17
C TYR A 92 -10.05 1.74 9.19
N ASN A 93 -10.76 1.88 8.08
CA ASN A 93 -12.16 1.47 7.95
C ASN A 93 -12.44 0.89 6.56
N LEU A 94 -11.68 -0.12 6.17
CA LEU A 94 -11.88 -0.83 4.90
C LEU A 94 -13.19 -1.61 4.91
N SER A 95 -13.87 -1.65 3.76
CA SER A 95 -15.02 -2.53 3.52
C SER A 95 -14.64 -4.00 3.76
N ASN A 96 -15.66 -4.86 3.97
CA ASN A 96 -15.43 -6.30 4.19
C ASN A 96 -15.15 -7.08 2.90
N GLU A 97 -14.94 -6.40 1.78
CA GLU A 97 -14.56 -7.02 0.51
C GLU A 97 -13.16 -7.67 0.63
N LYS A 98 -12.99 -8.85 0.07
CA LYS A 98 -11.74 -9.60 0.19
C LYS A 98 -11.11 -9.83 -1.17
N PHE A 99 -9.78 -9.80 -1.19
CA PHE A 99 -8.97 -9.94 -2.39
C PHE A 99 -7.89 -11.01 -2.19
N ASP A 100 -7.62 -11.77 -3.24
CA ASP A 100 -6.62 -12.84 -3.18
C ASP A 100 -5.21 -12.26 -3.06
N PHE A 101 -4.97 -11.12 -3.70
CA PHE A 101 -3.68 -10.44 -3.71
C PHE A 101 -3.85 -8.96 -3.34
N VAL A 102 -3.16 -8.51 -2.31
CA VAL A 102 -3.25 -7.12 -1.79
C VAL A 102 -1.87 -6.47 -1.84
N PHE A 103 -1.82 -5.24 -2.36
CA PHE A 103 -0.66 -4.36 -2.26
C PHE A 103 -0.96 -3.23 -1.29
N CYS A 104 0.08 -2.82 -0.54
CA CYS A 104 0.09 -1.62 0.28
C CYS A 104 1.50 -1.02 0.22
N PHE A 105 1.71 -0.10 -0.72
CA PHE A 105 3.01 0.48 -1.01
C PHE A 105 3.02 1.97 -0.66
N GLY A 106 4.06 2.41 0.07
CA GLY A 106 4.24 3.81 0.39
C GLY A 106 3.23 4.39 1.40
N VAL A 107 2.48 3.56 2.12
CA VAL A 107 1.37 4.00 2.99
C VAL A 107 1.71 3.89 4.47
N LEU A 108 2.23 2.75 4.92
CA LEU A 108 2.27 2.39 6.34
C LEU A 108 3.05 3.39 7.21
N TYR A 109 4.16 3.93 6.73
CA TYR A 109 4.99 4.85 7.49
C TYR A 109 4.34 6.23 7.73
N HIS A 110 3.27 6.57 6.98
CA HIS A 110 2.47 7.78 7.20
C HIS A 110 1.46 7.65 8.34
N LEU A 111 1.15 6.43 8.76
CA LEU A 111 0.01 6.14 9.63
C LEU A 111 0.38 6.26 11.11
N LYS A 112 -0.48 6.94 11.88
CA LYS A 112 -0.36 7.04 13.35
C LYS A 112 -0.66 5.72 14.05
N ASN A 113 -1.53 4.90 13.47
CA ASN A 113 -1.89 3.59 14.00
C ASN A 113 -1.60 2.46 13.00
N PRO A 114 -0.32 2.15 12.75
CA PRO A 114 0.08 1.13 11.79
C PRO A 114 -0.43 -0.28 12.16
N TYR A 115 -0.62 -0.57 13.46
CA TYR A 115 -1.14 -1.86 13.88
C TYR A 115 -2.58 -2.10 13.42
N LEU A 116 -3.47 -1.11 13.63
CA LEU A 116 -4.85 -1.19 13.14
C LEU A 116 -4.91 -1.32 11.60
N ALA A 117 -4.02 -0.61 10.89
CA ALA A 117 -3.90 -0.75 9.45
C ALA A 117 -3.53 -2.19 9.04
N LEU A 118 -2.55 -2.80 9.72
CA LEU A 118 -2.15 -4.19 9.45
C LEU A 118 -3.26 -5.19 9.76
N GLU A 119 -4.06 -4.97 10.81
CA GLU A 119 -5.26 -5.78 11.11
C GLU A 119 -6.29 -5.70 9.98
N ASN A 120 -6.55 -4.49 9.45
CA ASN A 120 -7.50 -4.30 8.36
C ASN A 120 -6.97 -4.87 7.04
N LEU A 121 -5.68 -4.70 6.74
CA LEU A 121 -5.03 -5.37 5.61
C LEU A 121 -5.17 -6.89 5.71
N TYR A 122 -4.96 -7.45 6.91
CA TYR A 122 -5.18 -8.88 7.13
C TYR A 122 -6.63 -9.27 6.83
N LYS A 123 -7.64 -8.52 7.33
CA LYS A 123 -9.06 -8.83 7.11
C LYS A 123 -9.42 -8.90 5.62
N VAL A 124 -8.95 -7.95 4.81
CA VAL A 124 -9.26 -7.87 3.37
C VAL A 124 -8.41 -8.78 2.48
N THR A 125 -7.33 -9.36 3.00
CA THR A 125 -6.47 -10.29 2.27
C THR A 125 -7.03 -11.72 2.37
N ASN A 126 -7.20 -12.42 1.26
CA ASN A 126 -7.48 -13.87 1.24
C ASN A 126 -6.20 -14.69 1.28
N GLU A 127 -5.22 -14.40 0.43
CA GLU A 127 -4.03 -15.23 0.24
C GLU A 127 -2.74 -14.48 0.57
N THR A 128 -2.43 -13.41 -0.16
CA THR A 128 -1.12 -12.74 -0.13
C THR A 128 -1.24 -11.23 0.01
N LEU A 129 -0.51 -10.66 0.95
CA LEU A 129 -0.19 -9.24 1.07
C LEU A 129 1.27 -9.01 0.66
N ILE A 130 1.52 -8.03 -0.20
CA ILE A 130 2.84 -7.42 -0.38
C ILE A 130 2.79 -6.02 0.23
N LEU A 131 3.61 -5.81 1.23
CA LEU A 131 3.75 -4.54 1.95
C LEU A 131 5.10 -3.92 1.59
N GLU A 132 5.09 -2.66 1.13
CA GLU A 132 6.29 -1.83 1.02
C GLU A 132 6.16 -0.65 1.94
N THR A 133 7.25 -0.30 2.64
CA THR A 133 7.28 0.84 3.55
C THR A 133 8.70 1.34 3.80
N GLN A 134 8.81 2.62 4.12
CA GLN A 134 10.05 3.14 4.69
C GLN A 134 10.26 2.59 6.09
N GLY A 135 11.52 2.29 6.40
CA GLY A 135 11.89 1.70 7.68
C GLY A 135 13.21 2.21 8.24
N ILE A 136 13.64 1.58 9.32
CA ILE A 136 14.93 1.82 9.97
C ILE A 136 15.76 0.55 10.02
N LYS A 137 17.07 0.69 9.94
CA LYS A 137 17.99 -0.43 10.15
C LYS A 137 18.01 -0.82 11.62
N SER A 138 17.70 -2.07 11.91
CA SER A 138 17.88 -2.64 13.25
C SER A 138 18.07 -4.14 13.20
N ASP A 139 19.23 -4.61 13.65
CA ASP A 139 19.60 -6.02 13.66
C ASP A 139 19.28 -6.71 14.98
N LYS A 140 19.11 -5.96 16.06
CA LYS A 140 19.02 -6.51 17.42
C LYS A 140 17.62 -6.53 18.02
N TYR A 141 16.81 -5.51 17.79
CA TYR A 141 15.55 -5.31 18.50
C TYR A 141 14.37 -5.12 17.58
N LEU A 142 13.17 -5.44 18.09
CA LEU A 142 11.91 -5.00 17.52
C LEU A 142 11.77 -3.52 17.88
N ASN A 143 11.92 -2.62 16.92
CA ASN A 143 11.81 -1.19 17.20
C ASN A 143 11.14 -0.43 16.04
N ALA A 144 10.61 0.72 16.41
CA ALA A 144 10.12 1.73 15.50
C ALA A 144 10.68 3.10 15.97
N LYS A 145 10.77 4.03 15.05
CA LYS A 145 11.18 5.41 15.31
C LYS A 145 10.14 6.36 14.73
N ILE A 146 9.79 7.37 15.51
CA ILE A 146 9.04 8.52 15.00
C ILE A 146 10.08 9.59 14.65
N GLU A 147 10.08 10.02 13.39
CA GLU A 147 10.97 11.08 12.92
C GLU A 147 10.33 12.44 13.17
N GLU A 148 10.97 13.29 13.97
CA GLU A 148 10.46 14.63 14.29
C GLU A 148 10.27 15.51 13.03
N LYS A 149 11.13 15.30 12.02
CA LYS A 149 11.13 16.10 10.79
C LYS A 149 9.86 15.93 9.95
N ASP A 150 9.31 14.71 9.85
CA ASP A 150 8.21 14.37 8.97
C ASP A 150 7.04 13.66 9.67
N GLY A 151 7.18 13.38 10.96
CA GLY A 151 6.18 12.67 11.76
C GLY A 151 6.00 11.20 11.39
N PHE A 152 6.83 10.65 10.50
CA PHE A 152 6.67 9.29 10.01
C PHE A 152 7.06 8.25 11.05
N VAL A 153 6.27 7.17 11.08
CA VAL A 153 6.52 6.02 11.97
C VAL A 153 7.23 4.93 11.18
N ARG A 154 8.53 4.81 11.35
CA ARG A 154 9.38 3.84 10.65
C ARG A 154 9.73 2.66 11.53
N HIS A 155 9.33 1.48 11.11
CA HIS A 155 9.62 0.21 11.77
C HIS A 155 10.87 -0.45 11.20
N SER A 156 11.55 -1.30 11.99
CA SER A 156 12.52 -2.24 11.43
C SER A 156 11.81 -3.40 10.71
N SER A 157 12.50 -4.06 9.78
CA SER A 157 11.98 -5.26 9.10
C SER A 157 11.57 -6.35 10.09
N LYS A 158 12.34 -6.55 11.15
CA LYS A 158 12.00 -7.48 12.24
C LYS A 158 10.70 -7.13 12.95
N SER A 159 10.47 -5.82 13.23
CA SER A 159 9.21 -5.37 13.84
C SER A 159 8.03 -5.65 12.93
N LEU A 160 8.15 -5.35 11.64
CA LEU A 160 7.08 -5.58 10.66
C LEU A 160 6.75 -7.07 10.52
N VAL A 161 7.78 -7.94 10.46
CA VAL A 161 7.58 -9.40 10.45
C VAL A 161 6.84 -9.86 11.69
N TYR A 162 7.20 -9.35 12.87
CA TYR A 162 6.53 -9.70 14.12
C TYR A 162 5.07 -9.22 14.13
N LEU A 163 4.82 -7.97 13.77
CA LEU A 163 3.46 -7.39 13.72
C LEU A 163 2.56 -8.13 12.72
N LEU A 164 3.06 -8.45 11.52
CA LEU A 164 2.32 -9.21 10.52
C LEU A 164 1.95 -10.62 11.01
N LYS A 165 2.84 -11.27 11.75
CA LYS A 165 2.53 -12.57 12.39
C LYS A 165 1.50 -12.41 13.52
N MET A 166 1.59 -11.35 14.32
CA MET A 166 0.62 -11.08 15.39
C MET A 166 -0.80 -10.87 14.85
N VAL A 167 -0.97 -10.16 13.72
CA VAL A 167 -2.30 -9.98 13.11
C VAL A 167 -2.83 -11.23 12.41
N GLY A 168 -2.00 -12.29 12.24
CA GLY A 168 -2.46 -13.60 11.83
C GLY A 168 -1.84 -14.20 10.57
N PHE A 169 -0.96 -13.49 9.85
CA PHE A 169 -0.25 -14.09 8.70
C PHE A 169 0.66 -15.23 9.14
N LYS A 170 0.58 -16.36 8.42
CA LYS A 170 1.30 -17.59 8.77
C LYS A 170 2.73 -17.60 8.26
N LYS A 171 2.93 -17.09 7.04
CA LYS A 171 4.26 -17.05 6.42
C LYS A 171 4.59 -15.60 6.06
N VAL A 172 5.68 -15.10 6.62
CA VAL A 172 6.10 -13.70 6.45
C VAL A 172 7.57 -13.70 6.07
N ASN A 173 7.88 -13.21 4.87
CA ASN A 173 9.21 -13.17 4.29
C ASN A 173 9.59 -11.74 3.90
N VAL A 174 10.76 -11.29 4.30
CA VAL A 174 11.36 -10.05 3.81
C VAL A 174 11.91 -10.32 2.41
N LEU A 175 11.38 -9.61 1.41
CA LEU A 175 11.82 -9.71 0.01
C LEU A 175 12.95 -8.72 -0.30
N ALA A 176 12.90 -7.54 0.33
CA ALA A 176 13.94 -6.54 0.24
C ALA A 176 14.02 -5.77 1.56
N ASP A 177 15.25 -5.40 1.96
CA ASP A 177 15.57 -4.57 3.12
C ASP A 177 16.84 -3.81 2.75
N ALA A 178 16.71 -2.74 1.96
CA ALA A 178 17.80 -2.03 1.34
C ALA A 178 17.82 -0.56 1.71
N TYR A 179 19.02 -0.03 1.97
CA TYR A 179 19.20 1.39 2.24
C TYR A 179 19.14 2.20 0.95
N ASP A 180 18.21 3.14 0.89
CA ASP A 180 18.14 4.14 -0.16
C ASP A 180 18.98 5.36 0.25
N SER A 181 20.13 5.53 -0.42
CA SER A 181 21.05 6.62 -0.14
C SER A 181 20.51 8.00 -0.55
N SER A 182 19.59 8.07 -1.51
CA SER A 182 18.99 9.31 -1.97
C SER A 182 17.99 9.86 -0.97
N MET A 183 17.17 9.00 -0.39
CA MET A 183 16.18 9.36 0.64
C MET A 183 16.70 9.19 2.07
N LYS A 184 17.86 8.55 2.24
CA LYS A 184 18.47 8.24 3.55
C LYS A 184 17.59 7.39 4.48
N VAL A 185 16.82 6.47 3.91
CA VAL A 185 15.91 5.57 4.61
C VAL A 185 16.11 4.12 4.16
N MET A 186 15.62 3.17 4.96
CA MET A 186 15.50 1.79 4.54
C MET A 186 14.21 1.62 3.73
N ASN A 187 14.26 0.97 2.58
CA ASN A 187 13.07 0.50 1.88
C ASN A 187 12.90 -0.99 2.16
N ILE A 188 11.77 -1.33 2.78
CA ILE A 188 11.46 -2.67 3.25
C ILE A 188 10.28 -3.19 2.43
N VAL A 189 10.46 -4.36 1.80
CA VAL A 189 9.38 -5.07 1.10
C VAL A 189 9.17 -6.42 1.76
N ILE A 190 7.93 -6.70 2.13
CA ILE A 190 7.54 -7.94 2.83
C ILE A 190 6.41 -8.62 2.07
N LYS A 191 6.53 -9.94 1.90
CA LYS A 191 5.45 -10.82 1.50
C LYS A 191 4.88 -11.51 2.72
N ALA A 192 3.57 -11.39 2.93
CA ALA A 192 2.85 -12.05 4.01
C ALA A 192 1.71 -12.90 3.46
N GLU A 193 1.65 -14.16 3.86
CA GLU A 193 0.69 -15.16 3.35
C GLU A 193 -0.15 -15.73 4.50
N LYS A 194 -1.43 -15.99 4.23
CA LYS A 194 -2.36 -16.60 5.20
C LYS A 194 -2.25 -18.12 5.28
N ILE A 195 -1.63 -18.73 4.29
CA ILE A 195 -1.49 -20.18 4.15
C ILE A 195 -0.08 -20.61 4.55
#